data_474c4f3ae169507caee26116065f1dd2
#
_entry.id   474c4f3ae169507caee26116065f1dd2
#
_cell.length_a   1.000
_cell.length_b   1.000
_cell.length_c   1.000
_cell.angle_alpha   90.00
_cell.angle_beta   90.00
_cell.angle_gamma   90.00
#
_symmetry.space_group_name_H-M   'P 1'
#
loop_
_entity.id
_entity.type
_entity.pdbx_description
1 polymer ?
#
loop_
_entity_poly.entity_id
_entity_poly.type
_entity_poly.pdbx_seq_one_letter_code
_entity_poly.pdbx_strand_id
1 'polypeptide(L)'
;IRNVEDKNLIVQGIAGSGKTSVALHRIAFLLYKIKNLSSKNVLIFSPNQVFSEYISNVLPELGEDNTLQTTFNKFMESNIKEYRHVEEFTKFIERFYKDKTVNKELIKYKQSNQAAIDIKNYIDNLKTEIKFIDDLDTRDFTYTKDELNYFLHERYNHLKFYDIIPIIDTKICDTYYNGQKTNHKK
;
A
#
# COMPACT_ATOMS: atom_id res chain seq x y z
N ILE A 1 1.46 -11.01 -24.70
CA ILE A 1 2.53 -11.47 -23.81
C ILE A 1 3.71 -10.49 -23.82
N ARG A 2 4.23 -10.08 -24.98
CA ARG A 2 5.49 -9.32 -25.13
C ARG A 2 5.36 -7.79 -25.03
N ASN A 3 4.18 -7.26 -24.77
CA ASN A 3 3.97 -5.82 -24.62
C ASN A 3 4.61 -5.34 -23.29
N VAL A 4 5.57 -4.42 -23.34
CA VAL A 4 6.26 -3.82 -22.18
C VAL A 4 5.93 -2.33 -21.99
N GLU A 5 5.22 -1.71 -22.94
CA GLU A 5 4.95 -0.27 -22.96
C GLU A 5 3.69 0.09 -22.19
N ASP A 6 2.66 -0.76 -22.25
CA ASP A 6 1.39 -0.49 -21.59
C ASP A 6 1.47 -0.71 -20.08
N LYS A 7 1.14 0.33 -19.32
CA LYS A 7 1.02 0.26 -17.85
C LYS A 7 -0.13 -0.62 -17.39
N ASN A 8 -1.23 -0.61 -18.14
CA ASN A 8 -2.42 -1.38 -17.84
C ASN A 8 -2.76 -2.29 -19.02
N LEU A 9 -2.92 -3.58 -18.76
CA LEU A 9 -3.30 -4.57 -19.77
C LEU A 9 -4.50 -5.38 -19.28
N ILE A 10 -5.56 -5.41 -20.07
CA ILE A 10 -6.74 -6.22 -19.81
C ILE A 10 -6.77 -7.37 -20.80
N VAL A 11 -6.83 -8.61 -20.28
CA VAL A 11 -6.94 -9.82 -21.10
C VAL A 11 -8.38 -10.32 -21.03
N GLN A 12 -9.12 -10.20 -22.14
CA GLN A 12 -10.50 -10.63 -22.24
C GLN A 12 -10.64 -11.91 -23.05
N GLY A 13 -11.60 -12.75 -22.69
CA GLY A 13 -11.91 -14.01 -23.41
C GLY A 13 -12.90 -14.86 -22.64
N ILE A 14 -13.48 -15.86 -23.31
CA ILE A 14 -14.39 -16.85 -22.69
C ILE A 14 -13.67 -17.73 -21.67
N ALA A 15 -14.43 -18.46 -20.84
CA ALA A 15 -13.85 -19.46 -19.95
C ALA A 15 -13.03 -20.49 -20.73
N GLY A 16 -11.89 -20.89 -20.21
CA GLY A 16 -10.98 -21.84 -20.88
C GLY A 16 -10.12 -21.28 -22.02
N SER A 17 -10.22 -19.99 -22.37
CA SER A 17 -9.45 -19.38 -23.47
C SER A 17 -7.96 -19.10 -23.15
N GLY A 18 -7.45 -19.56 -22.02
CA GLY A 18 -6.04 -19.39 -21.66
C GLY A 18 -5.65 -18.00 -21.13
N LYS A 19 -6.61 -17.17 -20.66
CA LYS A 19 -6.32 -15.83 -20.12
C LYS A 19 -5.26 -15.84 -19.01
N THR A 20 -5.39 -16.78 -18.08
CA THR A 20 -4.43 -16.96 -16.98
C THR A 20 -3.07 -17.38 -17.49
N SER A 21 -3.01 -18.32 -18.45
CA SER A 21 -1.75 -18.73 -19.08
C SER A 21 -1.06 -17.54 -19.76
N VAL A 22 -1.80 -16.71 -20.49
CA VAL A 22 -1.26 -15.47 -21.09
C VAL A 22 -0.67 -14.54 -20.03
N ALA A 23 -1.36 -14.37 -18.91
CA ALA A 23 -0.87 -13.53 -17.81
C ALA A 23 0.43 -14.08 -17.19
N LEU A 24 0.49 -15.40 -16.92
CA LEU A 24 1.67 -16.05 -16.35
C LEU A 24 2.87 -16.02 -17.29
N HIS A 25 2.67 -16.34 -18.57
CA HIS A 25 3.73 -16.20 -19.59
C HIS A 25 4.19 -14.76 -19.75
N ARG A 26 3.32 -13.77 -19.56
CA ARG A 26 3.71 -12.37 -19.55
C ARG A 26 4.60 -12.05 -18.34
N ILE A 27 4.27 -12.54 -17.17
CA ILE A 27 5.10 -12.37 -15.96
C ILE A 27 6.49 -12.96 -16.21
N ALA A 28 6.59 -14.20 -16.66
CA ALA A 28 7.85 -14.85 -17.00
C ALA A 28 8.65 -14.04 -18.05
N PHE A 29 7.99 -13.57 -19.11
CA PHE A 29 8.65 -12.72 -20.11
C PHE A 29 9.18 -11.42 -19.52
N LEU A 30 8.43 -10.74 -18.64
CA LEU A 30 8.85 -9.48 -18.01
C LEU A 30 10.03 -9.70 -17.05
N LEU A 31 9.99 -10.76 -16.24
CA LEU A 31 11.09 -11.15 -15.35
C LEU A 31 12.38 -11.41 -16.12
N TYR A 32 12.29 -12.09 -17.25
CA TYR A 32 13.44 -12.32 -18.15
C TYR A 32 13.93 -11.04 -18.82
N LYS A 33 13.02 -10.17 -19.29
CA LYS A 33 13.35 -9.00 -20.14
C LYS A 33 13.88 -7.81 -19.35
N ILE A 34 13.35 -7.56 -18.16
CA ILE A 34 13.64 -6.36 -17.38
C ILE A 34 14.73 -6.65 -16.34
N LYS A 35 15.93 -6.11 -16.53
CA LYS A 35 17.14 -6.42 -15.74
C LYS A 35 16.98 -6.25 -14.21
N ASN A 36 16.16 -5.30 -13.76
CA ASN A 36 16.00 -4.99 -12.34
C ASN A 36 14.65 -5.51 -11.75
N LEU A 37 13.93 -6.31 -12.53
CA LEU A 37 12.70 -6.95 -12.08
C LEU A 37 13.02 -8.36 -11.58
N SER A 38 12.58 -8.66 -10.37
CA SER A 38 12.69 -9.99 -9.76
C SER A 38 11.31 -10.47 -9.30
N SER A 39 11.20 -11.76 -8.99
CA SER A 39 9.98 -12.36 -8.44
C SER A 39 9.46 -11.62 -7.19
N LYS A 40 10.33 -10.98 -6.40
CA LYS A 40 9.99 -10.16 -5.23
C LYS A 40 9.27 -8.86 -5.56
N ASN A 41 9.39 -8.38 -6.80
CA ASN A 41 8.74 -7.15 -7.28
C ASN A 41 7.40 -7.43 -7.98
N VAL A 42 6.96 -8.69 -8.01
CA VAL A 42 5.72 -9.12 -8.64
C VAL A 42 4.73 -9.59 -7.57
N LEU A 43 3.52 -9.05 -7.61
CA LEU A 43 2.42 -9.45 -6.74
C LEU A 43 1.27 -9.98 -7.59
N ILE A 44 0.81 -11.19 -7.27
CA ILE A 44 -0.34 -11.81 -7.93
C ILE A 44 -1.52 -11.86 -6.97
N PHE A 45 -2.60 -11.19 -7.32
CA PHE A 45 -3.88 -11.34 -6.62
C PHE A 45 -4.67 -12.50 -7.23
N SER A 46 -4.95 -13.49 -6.41
CA SER A 46 -5.76 -14.64 -6.77
C SER A 46 -7.16 -14.58 -6.14
N PRO A 47 -8.18 -15.16 -6.80
CA PRO A 47 -9.55 -15.14 -6.29
C PRO A 47 -9.72 -15.96 -5.00
N ASN A 48 -8.91 -17.00 -4.80
CA ASN A 48 -8.94 -17.88 -3.63
C ASN A 48 -7.60 -18.61 -3.45
N GLN A 49 -7.46 -19.32 -2.34
CA GLN A 49 -6.25 -20.04 -1.97
C GLN A 49 -5.90 -21.19 -2.94
N VAL A 50 -6.90 -21.93 -3.41
CA VAL A 50 -6.70 -23.06 -4.35
C VAL A 50 -6.09 -22.57 -5.66
N PHE A 51 -6.55 -21.41 -6.13
CA PHE A 51 -5.99 -20.78 -7.34
C PHE A 51 -4.55 -20.29 -7.12
N SER A 52 -4.23 -19.80 -5.92
CA SER A 52 -2.84 -19.46 -5.56
C SER A 52 -1.91 -20.67 -5.63
N GLU A 53 -2.33 -21.79 -5.08
CA GLU A 53 -1.58 -23.05 -5.11
C GLU A 53 -1.35 -23.55 -6.53
N TYR A 54 -2.35 -23.44 -7.40
CA TYR A 54 -2.20 -23.77 -8.81
C TYR A 54 -1.13 -22.89 -9.48
N ILE A 55 -1.16 -21.58 -9.29
CA ILE A 55 -0.19 -20.66 -9.87
C ILE A 55 1.23 -20.93 -9.35
N SER A 56 1.38 -21.26 -8.07
CA SER A 56 2.67 -21.59 -7.44
C SER A 56 3.38 -22.79 -8.11
N ASN A 57 2.62 -23.67 -8.72
CA ASN A 57 3.18 -24.80 -9.47
C ASN A 57 3.54 -24.43 -10.91
N VAL A 58 2.77 -23.53 -11.53
CA VAL A 58 2.96 -23.19 -12.96
C VAL A 58 4.16 -22.28 -13.19
N LEU A 59 4.45 -21.32 -12.33
CA LEU A 59 5.58 -20.40 -12.51
C LEU A 59 6.93 -21.12 -12.54
N PRO A 60 7.24 -22.09 -11.64
CA PRO A 60 8.46 -22.88 -11.74
C PRO A 60 8.55 -23.72 -13.03
N GLU A 61 7.43 -24.21 -13.57
CA GLU A 61 7.41 -24.90 -14.86
C GLU A 61 7.82 -23.99 -16.02
N LEU A 62 7.63 -22.67 -15.88
CA LEU A 62 8.08 -21.66 -16.83
C LEU A 62 9.53 -21.22 -16.61
N GLY A 63 10.26 -21.81 -15.66
CA GLY A 63 11.65 -21.52 -15.35
C GLY A 63 11.85 -20.28 -14.47
N GLU A 64 10.80 -19.79 -13.83
CA GLU A 64 10.83 -18.61 -12.97
C GLU A 64 10.67 -18.96 -11.48
N ASP A 65 11.27 -18.16 -10.61
CA ASP A 65 11.03 -18.27 -9.18
C ASP A 65 9.58 -17.92 -8.83
N ASN A 66 9.08 -18.54 -7.76
CA ASN A 66 7.76 -18.21 -7.26
C ASN A 66 7.66 -16.73 -6.85
N THR A 67 6.61 -16.09 -7.31
CA THR A 67 6.26 -14.71 -6.98
C THR A 67 5.34 -14.66 -5.76
N LEU A 68 5.24 -13.50 -5.13
CA LEU A 68 4.31 -13.29 -4.02
C LEU A 68 2.86 -13.40 -4.51
N GLN A 69 2.12 -14.34 -3.92
CA GLN A 69 0.72 -14.58 -4.24
C GLN A 69 -0.13 -14.40 -2.99
N THR A 70 -1.25 -13.72 -3.16
CA THR A 70 -2.17 -13.46 -2.05
C THR A 70 -3.59 -13.30 -2.56
N THR A 71 -4.56 -13.48 -1.67
CA THR A 71 -5.92 -13.00 -1.91
C THR A 71 -6.03 -11.53 -1.47
N PHE A 72 -7.01 -10.80 -1.99
CA PHE A 72 -7.22 -9.41 -1.60
C PHE A 72 -7.45 -9.28 -0.08
N ASN A 73 -8.21 -10.17 0.54
CA ASN A 73 -8.46 -10.14 1.98
C ASN A 73 -7.16 -10.30 2.78
N LYS A 74 -6.33 -11.30 2.46
CA LYS A 74 -5.04 -11.50 3.14
C LYS A 74 -4.10 -10.31 2.95
N PHE A 75 -4.09 -9.72 1.76
CA PHE A 75 -3.32 -8.51 1.51
C PHE A 75 -3.78 -7.35 2.38
N MET A 76 -5.10 -7.13 2.49
CA MET A 76 -5.65 -6.10 3.38
C MET A 76 -5.31 -6.38 4.85
N GLU A 77 -5.46 -7.60 5.33
CA GLU A 77 -5.12 -7.99 6.70
C GLU A 77 -3.63 -7.74 7.03
N SER A 78 -2.74 -7.99 6.09
CA SER A 78 -1.30 -7.75 6.28
C SER A 78 -0.92 -6.27 6.31
N ASN A 79 -1.70 -5.40 5.66
CA ASN A 79 -1.41 -3.96 5.58
C ASN A 79 -2.17 -3.12 6.61
N ILE A 80 -3.28 -3.62 7.15
CA ILE A 80 -4.09 -2.91 8.17
C ILE A 80 -3.73 -3.48 9.54
N LYS A 81 -2.65 -3.00 10.13
CA LYS A 81 -2.12 -3.50 11.42
C LYS A 81 -3.06 -3.29 12.61
N GLU A 82 -3.95 -2.31 12.52
CA GLU A 82 -4.88 -1.91 13.59
C GLU A 82 -6.09 -2.85 13.70
N TYR A 83 -6.40 -3.59 12.65
CA TYR A 83 -7.52 -4.52 12.61
C TYR A 83 -7.01 -5.96 12.46
N ARG A 84 -7.47 -6.82 13.36
CA ARG A 84 -7.04 -8.23 13.39
C ARG A 84 -7.69 -9.08 12.32
N HIS A 85 -8.78 -8.62 11.72
CA HIS A 85 -9.56 -9.43 10.79
C HIS A 85 -10.37 -8.57 9.82
N VAL A 86 -10.32 -8.91 8.54
CA VAL A 86 -11.17 -8.35 7.50
C VAL A 86 -12.39 -9.27 7.31
N GLU A 87 -13.59 -8.70 7.37
CA GLU A 87 -14.82 -9.46 7.20
C GLU A 87 -14.85 -10.15 5.83
N GLU A 88 -15.07 -11.46 5.82
CA GLU A 88 -15.22 -12.22 4.57
C GLU A 88 -16.46 -11.77 3.80
N PHE A 89 -16.36 -11.74 2.47
CA PHE A 89 -17.44 -11.27 1.60
C PHE A 89 -18.76 -12.04 1.84
N THR A 90 -18.72 -13.34 2.06
CA THR A 90 -19.91 -14.17 2.37
C THR A 90 -20.58 -13.72 3.65
N LYS A 91 -19.82 -13.50 4.71
CA LYS A 91 -20.34 -13.00 6.00
C LYS A 91 -20.90 -11.60 5.89
N PHE A 92 -20.21 -10.73 5.12
CA PHE A 92 -20.72 -9.38 4.82
C PHE A 92 -22.09 -9.45 4.12
N ILE A 93 -22.25 -10.30 3.09
CA ILE A 93 -23.52 -10.46 2.37
C ILE A 93 -24.62 -10.99 3.30
N GLU A 94 -24.32 -12.00 4.12
CA GLU A 94 -25.28 -12.51 5.09
C GLU A 94 -25.75 -11.43 6.07
N ARG A 95 -24.82 -10.66 6.64
CA ARG A 95 -25.13 -9.55 7.54
C ARG A 95 -25.95 -8.46 6.82
N PHE A 96 -25.57 -8.08 5.62
CA PHE A 96 -26.24 -7.05 4.85
C PHE A 96 -27.72 -7.37 4.58
N TYR A 97 -28.06 -8.64 4.33
CA TYR A 97 -29.43 -9.04 4.05
C TYR A 97 -30.24 -9.49 5.27
N LYS A 98 -29.61 -10.11 6.25
CA LYS A 98 -30.31 -10.68 7.40
C LYS A 98 -30.45 -9.70 8.57
N ASP A 99 -29.46 -8.84 8.79
CA ASP A 99 -29.42 -7.92 9.93
C ASP A 99 -30.17 -6.62 9.61
N LYS A 100 -31.31 -6.42 10.27
CA LYS A 100 -32.15 -5.23 10.11
C LYS A 100 -31.53 -3.96 10.73
N THR A 101 -30.52 -4.09 11.58
CA THR A 101 -29.83 -2.95 12.22
C THR A 101 -28.76 -2.34 11.33
N VAL A 102 -28.42 -3.00 10.24
CA VAL A 102 -27.40 -2.52 9.29
C VAL A 102 -27.88 -1.27 8.54
N ASN A 103 -27.10 -0.22 8.67
CA ASN A 103 -27.34 1.00 7.87
C ASN A 103 -26.87 0.80 6.43
N LYS A 104 -27.80 0.43 5.56
CA LYS A 104 -27.53 0.13 4.15
C LYS A 104 -27.06 1.34 3.36
N GLU A 105 -27.55 2.54 3.69
CA GLU A 105 -27.13 3.78 3.03
C GLU A 105 -25.67 4.12 3.35
N LEU A 106 -25.27 3.93 4.61
CA LEU A 106 -23.86 4.10 5.00
C LEU A 106 -22.93 3.10 4.29
N ILE A 107 -23.37 1.85 4.10
CA ILE A 107 -22.59 0.85 3.36
C ILE A 107 -22.45 1.25 1.91
N LYS A 108 -23.54 1.65 1.25
CA LYS A 108 -23.51 2.14 -0.14
C LYS A 108 -22.57 3.34 -0.29
N TYR A 109 -22.64 4.29 0.64
CA TYR A 109 -21.75 5.44 0.63
C TYR A 109 -20.29 5.00 0.75
N LYS A 110 -19.95 4.16 1.73
CA LYS A 110 -18.57 3.66 1.94
C LYS A 110 -17.99 2.92 0.73
N GLN A 111 -18.84 2.31 -0.09
CA GLN A 111 -18.46 1.59 -1.31
C GLN A 111 -18.51 2.48 -2.57
N SER A 112 -18.86 3.74 -2.43
CA SER A 112 -18.97 4.68 -3.56
C SER A 112 -17.65 5.37 -3.88
N ASN A 113 -17.50 5.84 -5.11
CA ASN A 113 -16.40 6.73 -5.49
C ASN A 113 -16.40 8.04 -4.69
N GLN A 114 -17.60 8.50 -4.25
CA GLN A 114 -17.71 9.71 -3.46
C GLN A 114 -17.00 9.56 -2.11
N ALA A 115 -17.13 8.43 -1.43
CA ALA A 115 -16.42 8.18 -0.18
C ALA A 115 -14.88 8.23 -0.37
N ALA A 116 -14.36 7.72 -1.48
CA ALA A 116 -12.93 7.80 -1.78
C ALA A 116 -12.48 9.26 -2.03
N ILE A 117 -13.30 10.06 -2.71
CA ILE A 117 -13.05 11.49 -2.93
C ILE A 117 -13.08 12.25 -1.61
N ASP A 118 -14.07 11.98 -0.76
CA ASP A 118 -14.23 12.66 0.53
C ASP A 118 -13.07 12.34 1.48
N ILE A 119 -12.64 11.08 1.53
CA ILE A 119 -11.44 10.66 2.29
C ILE A 119 -10.19 11.38 1.78
N LYS A 120 -10.00 11.44 0.46
CA LYS A 120 -8.86 12.15 -0.12
C LYS A 120 -8.89 13.63 0.24
N ASN A 121 -10.03 14.29 0.08
CA ASN A 121 -10.20 15.71 0.43
C ASN A 121 -9.95 15.95 1.93
N TYR A 122 -10.41 15.06 2.79
CA TYR A 122 -10.14 15.11 4.22
C TYR A 122 -8.64 15.03 4.51
N ILE A 123 -7.92 14.08 3.90
CA ILE A 123 -6.46 13.94 4.08
C ILE A 123 -5.72 15.18 3.56
N ASP A 124 -6.12 15.71 2.41
CA ASP A 124 -5.50 16.92 1.84
C ASP A 124 -5.74 18.15 2.75
N ASN A 125 -6.92 18.25 3.39
CA ASN A 125 -7.22 19.32 4.35
C ASN A 125 -6.48 19.14 5.67
N LEU A 126 -6.29 17.92 6.15
CA LEU A 126 -5.51 17.66 7.37
C LEU A 126 -4.12 18.31 7.31
N LYS A 127 -3.49 18.35 6.14
CA LYS A 127 -2.19 18.99 5.96
C LYS A 127 -2.19 20.46 6.36
N THR A 128 -3.30 21.17 6.18
CA THR A 128 -3.42 22.59 6.53
C THR A 128 -3.80 22.83 8.00
N GLU A 129 -4.45 21.84 8.62
CA GLU A 129 -4.96 21.93 9.99
C GLU A 129 -3.97 21.41 11.04
N ILE A 130 -3.19 20.37 10.67
CA ILE A 130 -2.20 19.75 11.56
C ILE A 130 -1.02 20.70 11.75
N LYS A 131 -0.67 20.91 13.03
CA LYS A 131 0.53 21.67 13.44
C LYS A 131 1.15 21.06 14.68
N PHE A 132 2.45 21.21 14.79
CA PHE A 132 3.16 20.92 16.04
C PHE A 132 2.84 22.02 17.05
N ILE A 133 2.35 21.66 18.22
CA ILE A 133 1.96 22.59 19.29
C ILE A 133 3.05 22.76 20.34
N ASP A 134 3.93 21.78 20.47
CA ASP A 134 5.03 21.75 21.42
C ASP A 134 6.37 21.56 20.72
N ASP A 135 7.45 21.95 21.40
CA ASP A 135 8.82 21.66 20.98
C ASP A 135 9.12 20.17 21.19
N LEU A 136 9.93 19.59 20.35
CA LEU A 136 10.42 18.22 20.49
C LEU A 136 11.77 18.23 21.19
N ASP A 137 11.76 17.99 22.48
CA ASP A 137 12.99 17.89 23.29
C ASP A 137 13.52 16.45 23.32
N THR A 138 14.80 16.31 22.99
CA THR A 138 15.56 15.09 23.19
C THR A 138 16.71 15.38 24.15
N ARG A 139 17.46 14.34 24.56
CA ARG A 139 18.61 14.53 25.47
C ARG A 139 19.72 15.42 24.90
N ASP A 140 19.86 15.45 23.58
CA ASP A 140 21.02 16.03 22.91
C ASP A 140 20.67 17.24 22.03
N PHE A 141 19.41 17.45 21.70
CA PHE A 141 18.92 18.57 20.88
C PHE A 141 17.42 18.80 21.04
N THR A 142 17.00 20.02 20.70
CA THR A 142 15.59 20.44 20.65
C THR A 142 15.24 20.87 19.22
N TYR A 143 14.15 20.35 18.68
CA TYR A 143 13.47 20.95 17.55
C TYR A 143 12.33 21.81 18.04
N THR A 144 12.34 23.09 17.72
CA THR A 144 11.24 23.98 18.08
C THR A 144 10.01 23.63 17.24
N LYS A 145 8.83 23.86 17.81
CA LYS A 145 7.55 23.75 17.07
C LYS A 145 7.55 24.57 15.79
N ASP A 146 8.21 25.74 15.77
CA ASP A 146 8.27 26.61 14.60
C ASP A 146 9.11 25.97 13.49
N GLU A 147 10.24 25.34 13.80
CA GLU A 147 11.04 24.60 12.82
C GLU A 147 10.28 23.38 12.27
N LEU A 148 9.58 22.65 13.11
CA LEU A 148 8.77 21.50 12.69
C LEU A 148 7.59 21.94 11.80
N ASN A 149 6.94 23.03 12.14
CA ASN A 149 5.86 23.60 11.34
C ASN A 149 6.38 24.18 10.01
N TYR A 150 7.55 24.81 10.01
CA TYR A 150 8.21 25.24 8.78
C TYR A 150 8.51 24.05 7.84
N PHE A 151 8.99 22.90 8.36
CA PHE A 151 9.17 21.70 7.55
C PHE A 151 7.84 21.20 6.97
N LEU A 152 6.79 21.19 7.77
CA LEU A 152 5.49 20.66 7.37
C LEU A 152 4.79 21.56 6.33
N HIS A 153 4.77 22.87 6.56
CA HIS A 153 3.91 23.80 5.79
C HIS A 153 4.64 24.58 4.71
N GLU A 154 5.96 24.75 4.83
CA GLU A 154 6.73 25.57 3.89
C GLU A 154 7.72 24.72 3.08
N ARG A 155 8.70 24.11 3.76
CA ARG A 155 9.79 23.42 3.08
C ARG A 155 9.34 22.24 2.22
N TYR A 156 8.42 21.43 2.73
CA TYR A 156 7.90 20.23 2.06
C TYR A 156 6.45 20.38 1.59
N ASN A 157 5.97 21.60 1.47
CA ASN A 157 4.59 21.88 1.05
C ASN A 157 4.21 21.25 -0.31
N HIS A 158 5.17 21.07 -1.21
CA HIS A 158 4.97 20.46 -2.53
C HIS A 158 4.73 18.94 -2.47
N LEU A 159 5.02 18.28 -1.33
CA LEU A 159 4.83 16.85 -1.14
C LEU A 159 3.45 16.54 -0.55
N LYS A 160 3.01 15.30 -0.72
CA LYS A 160 1.79 14.81 -0.07
C LYS A 160 2.03 14.62 1.43
N PHE A 161 0.99 14.79 2.24
CA PHE A 161 1.09 14.73 3.70
C PHE A 161 1.79 13.45 4.21
N TYR A 162 1.43 12.29 3.67
CA TYR A 162 2.01 11.01 4.07
C TYR A 162 3.48 10.82 3.64
N ASP A 163 3.98 11.59 2.68
CA ASP A 163 5.39 11.58 2.29
C ASP A 163 6.22 12.51 3.18
N ILE A 164 5.61 13.54 3.77
CA ILE A 164 6.30 14.52 4.61
C ILE A 164 6.70 13.93 5.97
N ILE A 165 5.80 13.19 6.61
CA ILE A 165 6.02 12.66 7.97
C ILE A 165 7.27 11.77 8.05
N PRO A 166 7.47 10.77 7.15
CA PRO A 166 8.71 9.99 7.16
C PRO A 166 9.99 10.82 6.92
N ILE A 167 9.90 11.90 6.14
CA ILE A 167 11.05 12.79 5.90
C ILE A 167 11.42 13.55 7.18
N ILE A 168 10.44 14.08 7.89
CA ILE A 168 10.64 14.76 9.18
C ILE A 168 11.22 13.78 10.20
N ASP A 169 10.64 12.58 10.31
CA ASP A 169 11.11 11.52 11.22
C ASP A 169 12.58 11.14 10.93
N THR A 170 12.92 10.87 9.66
CA THR A 170 14.29 10.58 9.26
C THR A 170 15.25 11.72 9.64
N LYS A 171 14.84 12.97 9.45
CA LYS A 171 15.66 14.14 9.77
C LYS A 171 15.90 14.28 11.27
N ILE A 172 14.88 14.02 12.08
CA ILE A 172 15.00 13.99 13.54
C ILE A 172 15.96 12.87 13.97
N CYS A 173 15.81 11.66 13.42
CA CYS A 173 16.67 10.52 13.70
C CYS A 173 18.12 10.77 13.29
N ASP A 174 18.37 11.32 12.10
CA ASP A 174 19.70 11.63 11.60
C ASP A 174 20.44 12.66 12.50
N THR A 175 19.71 13.67 12.97
CA THR A 175 20.25 14.67 13.90
C THR A 175 20.62 14.02 15.24
N TYR A 176 19.77 13.14 15.75
CA TYR A 176 20.04 12.38 16.98
C TYR A 176 21.30 11.51 16.87
N TYR A 177 21.42 10.71 15.80
CA TYR A 177 22.57 9.84 15.59
C TYR A 177 23.88 10.60 15.32
N ASN A 178 23.83 11.73 14.62
CA ASN A 178 24.99 12.56 14.35
C ASN A 178 25.44 13.33 15.60
N GLY A 179 24.50 13.75 16.45
CA GLY A 179 24.80 14.37 17.75
C GLY A 179 25.53 13.41 18.69
N GLN A 180 25.15 12.13 18.73
CA GLN A 180 25.85 11.13 19.53
C GLN A 180 27.30 10.87 19.07
N LYS A 181 27.57 10.91 17.76
CA LYS A 181 28.93 10.73 17.22
C LYS A 181 29.91 11.85 17.62
N THR A 182 29.39 13.05 17.84
CA THR A 182 30.22 14.20 18.26
C THR A 182 30.53 14.16 19.75
N ASN A 183 29.66 13.59 20.59
CA ASN A 183 29.88 13.50 22.05
C ASN A 183 30.83 12.35 22.48
N HIS A 184 31.09 11.38 21.61
CA HIS A 184 32.11 10.33 21.88
C HIS A 184 33.54 10.71 21.47
N LYS A 185 33.76 11.93 20.96
CA LYS A 185 35.08 12.46 20.58
C LYS A 185 35.63 13.56 21.51
N LYS A 186 35.03 13.76 22.64
CA LYS A 186 35.55 14.53 23.77
C LYS A 186 35.78 13.57 24.95
#